data_cebe39ce7f652a499d712b0190414d5b
#
_entry.id   cebe39ce7f652a499d712b0190414d5b
#
_cell.length_a   1.000
_cell.length_b   1.000
_cell.length_c   1.000
_cell.angle_alpha   90.00
_cell.angle_beta   90.00
_cell.angle_gamma   90.00
#
_symmetry.space_group_name_H-M   'P 1'
#
loop_
_entity.id
_entity.type
_entity.pdbx_description
1 polymer ?
#
loop_
_entity_poly.entity_id
_entity_poly.type
_entity_poly.pdbx_seq_one_letter_code
_entity_poly.pdbx_strand_id
1 'polypeptide(L)'
;FDYLHLALPVSKVLDYKRKAERILGSHKLKVIEYAIWSRPEFFSMMIIPENPDDLEARDLLAAGVESVLKLAQDMGGIMEYCHGVGIKLNHLLYREMGINHDVIHTWKNILDPANILNPGKLGLPSVN
;
A
#
# COMPACT_ATOMS: atom_id res chain seq x y z
N PHE A 1 -10.92 7.23 6.93
CA PHE A 1 -10.39 5.88 7.17
C PHE A 1 -9.62 5.35 5.96
N ASP A 2 -8.80 4.33 6.17
CA ASP A 2 -8.18 3.54 5.13
C ASP A 2 -8.33 2.05 5.43
N TYR A 3 -8.51 1.23 4.39
CA TYR A 3 -8.62 -0.22 4.54
C TYR A 3 -7.57 -0.89 3.68
N LEU A 4 -6.58 -1.48 4.33
CA LEU A 4 -5.44 -2.10 3.68
C LEU A 4 -5.66 -3.60 3.50
N HIS A 5 -5.28 -4.12 2.35
CA HIS A 5 -5.35 -5.54 1.99
C HIS A 5 -3.97 -6.03 1.58
N LEU A 6 -3.24 -6.57 2.54
CA LEU A 6 -1.85 -6.99 2.40
C LEU A 6 -1.74 -8.50 2.21
N ALA A 7 -0.76 -8.96 1.46
CA ALA A 7 -0.34 -10.35 1.57
C ALA A 7 1.05 -10.43 2.21
N LEU A 8 1.19 -11.29 3.22
CA LEU A 8 2.40 -11.42 4.03
C LEU A 8 2.80 -12.89 4.14
N PRO A 9 4.10 -13.21 4.26
CA PRO A 9 4.48 -14.55 4.67
C PRO A 9 3.78 -14.93 5.99
N VAL A 10 3.11 -16.07 6.03
CA VAL A 10 2.25 -16.50 7.16
C VAL A 10 2.98 -16.37 8.50
N SER A 11 4.24 -16.79 8.55
CA SER A 11 5.06 -16.70 9.76
C SER A 11 5.32 -15.28 10.26
N LYS A 12 5.08 -14.26 9.42
CA LYS A 12 5.34 -12.86 9.73
C LYS A 12 4.08 -12.05 10.06
N VAL A 13 2.89 -12.59 9.82
CA VAL A 13 1.63 -11.85 10.00
C VAL A 13 1.48 -11.27 11.42
N LEU A 14 1.72 -12.06 12.46
CA LEU A 14 1.59 -11.59 13.84
C LEU A 14 2.68 -10.58 14.25
N ASP A 15 3.89 -10.75 13.73
CA ASP A 15 4.97 -9.79 13.98
C ASP A 15 4.71 -8.47 13.25
N TYR A 16 4.25 -8.55 12.01
CA TYR A 16 3.81 -7.38 11.25
C TYR A 16 2.71 -6.62 11.99
N LYS A 17 1.65 -7.32 12.43
CA LYS A 17 0.55 -6.71 13.20
C LYS A 17 1.08 -5.88 14.37
N ARG A 18 1.94 -6.47 15.23
CA ARG A 18 2.49 -5.78 16.41
C ARG A 18 3.33 -4.56 16.04
N LYS A 19 4.13 -4.65 14.98
CA LYS A 19 4.96 -3.52 14.50
C LYS A 19 4.11 -2.42 13.89
N ALA A 20 3.11 -2.80 13.07
CA ALA A 20 2.18 -1.86 12.45
C ALA A 20 1.38 -1.06 13.50
N GLU A 21 0.87 -1.71 14.53
CA GLU A 21 0.17 -1.04 15.64
C GLU A 21 1.03 0.03 16.33
N ARG A 22 2.33 -0.24 16.54
CA ARG A 22 3.24 0.74 17.13
C ARG A 22 3.47 1.94 16.20
N ILE A 23 3.67 1.69 14.90
CA ILE A 23 3.85 2.73 13.91
C ILE A 23 2.58 3.59 13.81
N LEU A 24 1.42 2.96 13.70
CA LEU A 24 0.15 3.67 13.61
C LEU A 24 -0.12 4.51 14.88
N GLY A 25 0.13 3.95 16.07
CA GLY A 25 0.01 4.70 17.32
C GLY A 25 0.90 5.95 17.38
N SER A 26 2.14 5.88 16.83
CA SER A 26 3.00 7.06 16.75
C SER A 26 2.49 8.16 15.80
N HIS A 27 1.58 7.81 14.89
CA HIS A 27 0.86 8.73 14.00
C HIS A 27 -0.53 9.09 14.50
N LYS A 28 -0.87 8.82 15.76
CA LYS A 28 -2.22 9.05 16.34
C LYS A 28 -3.32 8.33 15.56
N LEU A 29 -3.02 7.12 15.10
CA LEU A 29 -3.93 6.26 14.36
C LEU A 29 -4.22 4.99 15.14
N LYS A 30 -5.40 4.42 14.94
CA LYS A 30 -5.78 3.12 15.51
C LYS A 30 -6.38 2.21 14.45
N VAL A 31 -6.24 0.91 14.68
CA VAL A 31 -6.90 -0.11 13.87
C VAL A 31 -8.20 -0.52 14.59
N ILE A 32 -9.30 -0.47 13.87
CA ILE A 32 -10.63 -0.82 14.38
C ILE A 32 -11.11 -2.18 13.91
N GLU A 33 -10.47 -2.74 12.89
CA GLU A 33 -10.79 -4.05 12.36
C GLU A 33 -9.53 -4.74 11.84
N TYR A 34 -9.44 -6.05 12.08
CA TYR A 34 -8.51 -6.95 11.45
C TYR A 34 -9.27 -8.09 10.79
N ALA A 35 -8.82 -8.52 9.62
CA ALA A 35 -9.41 -9.66 8.94
C ALA A 35 -8.33 -10.55 8.29
N ILE A 36 -8.62 -11.85 8.23
CA ILE A 36 -7.90 -12.83 7.41
C ILE A 36 -8.90 -13.35 6.38
N TRP A 37 -8.57 -13.20 5.10
CA TRP A 37 -9.46 -13.57 4.00
C TRP A 37 -9.00 -14.85 3.32
N SER A 38 -9.81 -15.88 3.39
CA SER A 38 -9.65 -17.18 2.71
C SER A 38 -8.31 -17.91 2.93
N ARG A 39 -7.21 -17.20 3.10
CA ARG A 39 -5.86 -17.75 3.36
C ARG A 39 -5.14 -16.97 4.43
N PRO A 40 -4.28 -17.62 5.23
CA PRO A 40 -3.63 -16.96 6.37
C PRO A 40 -2.63 -15.86 5.98
N GLU A 41 -2.14 -15.84 4.75
CA GLU A 41 -1.30 -14.78 4.20
C GLU A 41 -2.07 -13.50 3.85
N PHE A 42 -3.41 -13.56 3.64
CA PHE A 42 -4.23 -12.41 3.24
C PHE A 42 -4.75 -11.68 4.47
N PHE A 43 -3.99 -10.68 4.87
CA PHE A 43 -4.22 -9.89 6.07
C PHE A 43 -4.74 -8.50 5.73
N SER A 44 -5.81 -8.10 6.40
CA SER A 44 -6.41 -6.77 6.20
C SER A 44 -6.55 -6.03 7.52
N MET A 45 -6.50 -4.71 7.46
CA MET A 45 -6.76 -3.85 8.62
C MET A 45 -7.42 -2.54 8.21
N MET A 46 -8.45 -2.12 8.96
CA MET A 46 -9.10 -0.84 8.83
C MET A 46 -8.49 0.15 9.82
N ILE A 47 -7.98 1.26 9.31
CA ILE A 47 -7.25 2.27 10.06
C ILE A 47 -8.06 3.56 10.08
N ILE A 48 -8.17 4.16 11.26
CA ILE A 48 -8.79 5.48 11.44
C ILE A 48 -7.89 6.38 12.29
N PRO A 49 -7.98 7.71 12.14
CA PRO A 49 -7.43 8.65 13.10
C PRO A 49 -8.04 8.45 14.50
N GLU A 50 -7.27 8.62 15.56
CA GLU A 50 -7.79 8.65 16.93
C GLU A 50 -8.75 9.81 17.14
N ASN A 51 -8.42 10.97 16.57
CA ASN A 51 -9.28 12.15 16.52
C ASN A 51 -9.56 12.54 15.05
N PRO A 52 -10.74 12.22 14.49
CA PRO A 52 -11.09 12.56 13.11
C PRO A 52 -11.22 14.06 12.84
N ASP A 53 -11.46 14.87 13.86
CA ASP A 53 -11.63 16.32 13.76
C ASP A 53 -10.29 17.10 13.82
N ASP A 54 -9.17 16.40 14.02
CA ASP A 54 -7.84 17.00 13.95
C ASP A 54 -7.56 17.50 12.52
N LEU A 55 -7.11 18.73 12.38
CA LEU A 55 -6.79 19.33 11.08
C LEU A 55 -5.69 18.55 10.34
N GLU A 56 -4.82 17.86 11.06
CA GLU A 56 -3.74 17.03 10.52
C GLU A 56 -4.16 15.57 10.29
N ALA A 57 -5.38 15.17 10.66
CA ALA A 57 -5.82 13.77 10.65
C ALA A 57 -5.61 13.08 9.30
N ARG A 58 -5.84 13.79 8.20
CA ARG A 58 -5.64 13.27 6.85
C ARG A 58 -4.18 13.00 6.53
N ASP A 59 -3.30 13.91 6.89
CA ASP A 59 -1.87 13.81 6.61
C ASP A 59 -1.22 12.75 7.51
N LEU A 60 -1.63 12.69 8.77
CA LEU A 60 -1.23 11.61 9.70
C LEU A 60 -1.67 10.24 9.19
N LEU A 61 -2.91 10.13 8.67
CA LEU A 61 -3.39 8.88 8.08
C LEU A 61 -2.56 8.48 6.87
N ALA A 62 -2.27 9.39 5.95
CA ALA A 62 -1.47 9.12 4.77
C ALA A 62 -0.05 8.67 5.15
N ALA A 63 0.62 9.37 6.07
CA ALA A 63 1.96 9.05 6.53
C ALA A 63 2.03 7.71 7.27
N GLY A 64 1.07 7.43 8.14
CA GLY A 64 0.99 6.17 8.88
C GLY A 64 0.72 4.98 7.96
N VAL A 65 -0.21 5.13 7.01
CA VAL A 65 -0.51 4.12 5.98
C VAL A 65 0.74 3.83 5.14
N GLU A 66 1.42 4.85 4.64
CA GLU A 66 2.65 4.67 3.87
C GLU A 66 3.73 3.90 4.68
N SER A 67 3.87 4.25 5.96
CA SER A 67 4.85 3.61 6.84
C SER A 67 4.58 2.11 7.03
N VAL A 68 3.31 1.72 7.24
CA VAL A 68 2.97 0.30 7.42
C VAL A 68 2.97 -0.49 6.11
N LEU A 69 2.72 0.15 4.96
CA LEU A 69 2.90 -0.48 3.65
C LEU A 69 4.38 -0.76 3.36
N LYS A 70 5.27 0.20 3.64
CA LYS A 70 6.72 -0.02 3.54
C LYS A 70 7.19 -1.14 4.47
N LEU A 71 6.67 -1.20 5.70
CA LEU A 71 6.95 -2.30 6.61
C LEU A 71 6.53 -3.66 6.02
N ALA A 72 5.36 -3.75 5.37
CA ALA A 72 4.92 -4.98 4.73
C ALA A 72 5.91 -5.43 3.64
N GLN A 73 6.34 -4.51 2.78
CA GLN A 73 7.33 -4.76 1.74
C GLN A 73 8.68 -5.20 2.33
N ASP A 74 9.17 -4.53 3.37
CA ASP A 74 10.43 -4.87 4.06
C ASP A 74 10.38 -6.26 4.72
N MET A 75 9.19 -6.71 5.08
CA MET A 75 8.93 -8.04 5.61
C MET A 75 8.69 -9.10 4.53
N GLY A 76 8.84 -8.76 3.25
CA GLY A 76 8.67 -9.66 2.10
C GLY A 76 7.21 -9.92 1.76
N GLY A 77 6.32 -9.02 2.15
CA GLY A 77 4.93 -8.98 1.75
C GLY A 77 4.68 -8.10 0.54
N ILE A 78 3.44 -8.03 0.10
CA ILE A 78 2.95 -7.11 -0.92
C ILE A 78 1.92 -6.16 -0.32
N MET A 79 1.91 -4.93 -0.82
CA MET A 79 1.10 -3.84 -0.25
C MET A 79 -0.38 -3.89 -0.62
N GLU A 80 -0.76 -4.66 -1.63
CA GLU A 80 -2.14 -4.74 -2.09
C GLU A 80 -2.38 -6.03 -2.90
N TYR A 81 -3.32 -6.87 -2.47
CA TYR A 81 -3.67 -8.10 -3.19
C TYR A 81 -5.08 -8.09 -3.80
N CYS A 82 -5.90 -7.10 -3.48
CA CYS A 82 -7.34 -7.11 -3.79
C CYS A 82 -7.74 -6.06 -4.83
N HIS A 83 -7.43 -4.78 -4.59
CA HIS A 83 -7.96 -3.65 -5.38
C HIS A 83 -6.96 -3.09 -6.40
N GLY A 84 -5.72 -3.56 -6.37
CA GLY A 84 -4.63 -3.00 -7.17
C GLY A 84 -4.09 -1.67 -6.63
N VAL A 85 -2.95 -1.28 -7.14
CA VAL A 85 -2.19 -0.13 -6.60
C VAL A 85 -2.78 1.24 -6.97
N GLY A 86 -3.48 1.32 -8.09
CA GLY A 86 -4.09 2.57 -8.56
C GLY A 86 -3.09 3.72 -8.68
N ILE A 87 -3.55 4.94 -8.36
CA ILE A 87 -2.71 6.14 -8.27
C ILE A 87 -2.14 6.28 -6.85
N LYS A 88 -2.89 5.84 -5.86
CA LYS A 88 -2.58 6.04 -4.44
C LYS A 88 -1.27 5.36 -4.02
N LEU A 89 -1.02 4.15 -4.51
CA LEU A 89 0.10 3.31 -4.09
C LEU A 89 1.20 3.17 -5.15
N ASN A 90 1.02 3.79 -6.32
CA ASN A 90 1.92 3.61 -7.46
C ASN A 90 3.38 3.99 -7.15
N HIS A 91 3.61 4.97 -6.29
CA HIS A 91 4.95 5.42 -5.89
C HIS A 91 5.73 4.37 -5.05
N LEU A 92 5.02 3.40 -4.47
CA LEU A 92 5.62 2.29 -3.73
C LEU A 92 5.85 1.04 -4.60
N LEU A 93 5.31 1.00 -5.82
CA LEU A 93 5.29 -0.21 -6.64
C LEU A 93 6.70 -0.67 -7.02
N TYR A 94 7.62 0.25 -7.29
CA TYR A 94 8.99 -0.08 -7.64
C TYR A 94 9.71 -0.85 -6.51
N ARG A 95 9.37 -0.60 -5.25
CA ARG A 95 9.92 -1.34 -4.10
C ARG A 95 9.58 -2.83 -4.12
N GLU A 96 8.41 -3.19 -4.68
CA GLU A 96 7.98 -4.59 -4.80
C GLU A 96 8.49 -5.23 -6.07
N MET A 97 8.40 -4.51 -7.17
CA MET A 97 8.64 -5.07 -8.50
C MET A 97 10.10 -4.98 -8.95
N GLY A 98 10.86 -4.01 -8.41
CA GLY A 98 12.23 -3.78 -8.85
C GLY A 98 12.31 -3.66 -10.37
N ILE A 99 13.24 -4.37 -10.99
CA ILE A 99 13.45 -4.36 -12.45
C ILE A 99 12.22 -4.80 -13.25
N ASN A 100 11.30 -5.56 -12.68
CA ASN A 100 10.07 -5.94 -13.37
C ASN A 100 9.19 -4.73 -13.67
N HIS A 101 9.29 -3.65 -12.90
CA HIS A 101 8.62 -2.39 -13.19
C HIS A 101 9.13 -1.77 -14.51
N ASP A 102 10.42 -1.88 -14.79
CA ASP A 102 11.01 -1.36 -16.03
C ASP A 102 10.53 -2.16 -17.25
N VAL A 103 10.28 -3.47 -17.07
CA VAL A 103 9.66 -4.31 -18.12
C VAL A 103 8.25 -3.82 -18.44
N ILE A 104 7.43 -3.53 -17.41
CA ILE A 104 6.09 -2.98 -17.61
C ILE A 104 6.15 -1.63 -18.33
N HIS A 105 7.09 -0.76 -17.94
CA HIS A 105 7.31 0.53 -18.59
C HIS A 105 7.69 0.38 -20.07
N THR A 106 8.57 -0.57 -20.39
CA THR A 106 8.95 -0.88 -21.76
C THR A 106 7.76 -1.34 -22.59
N TRP A 107 6.96 -2.27 -22.08
CA TRP A 107 5.73 -2.73 -22.73
C TRP A 107 4.73 -1.60 -22.94
N LYS A 108 4.53 -0.77 -21.93
CA LYS A 108 3.67 0.41 -22.03
C LYS A 108 4.08 1.29 -23.21
N ASN A 109 5.36 1.60 -23.34
CA ASN A 109 5.88 2.45 -24.42
C ASN A 109 5.73 1.82 -25.81
N ILE A 110 5.82 0.49 -25.91
CA ILE A 110 5.63 -0.23 -27.18
C ILE A 110 4.16 -0.26 -27.58
N LEU A 111 3.27 -0.54 -26.63
CA LEU A 111 1.83 -0.74 -26.89
C LEU A 111 1.05 0.57 -26.93
N ASP A 112 1.52 1.60 -26.25
CA ASP A 112 0.87 2.90 -26.15
C ASP A 112 1.90 4.03 -26.21
N PRO A 113 2.54 4.21 -27.37
CA PRO A 113 3.61 5.21 -27.53
C PRO A 113 3.11 6.66 -27.35
N ALA A 114 1.82 6.90 -27.56
CA ALA A 114 1.19 8.21 -27.32
C ALA A 114 0.77 8.41 -25.88
N ASN A 115 0.90 7.39 -25.02
CA ASN A 115 0.54 7.40 -23.59
C ASN A 115 -0.89 7.89 -23.32
N ILE A 116 -1.84 7.44 -24.14
CA ILE A 116 -3.28 7.80 -24.03
C ILE A 116 -4.09 6.79 -23.21
N LEU A 117 -3.57 5.57 -23.00
CA LEU A 117 -4.23 4.52 -22.26
C LEU A 117 -3.84 4.57 -20.78
N ASN A 118 -4.76 5.02 -19.92
CA ASN A 118 -4.55 5.11 -18.46
C ASN A 118 -3.22 5.78 -18.05
N PRO A 119 -2.92 7.01 -18.49
CA PRO A 119 -1.67 7.68 -18.16
C PRO A 119 -1.51 7.86 -16.63
N GLY A 120 -0.27 7.79 -16.14
CA GLY A 120 0.06 7.97 -14.72
C GLY A 120 -0.32 6.82 -13.80
N LYS A 121 -0.80 5.69 -14.31
CA LYS A 121 -1.06 4.49 -13.51
C LYS A 121 0.20 3.64 -13.33
N LEU A 122 0.24 2.82 -12.29
CA LEU A 122 1.34 1.90 -11.98
C LEU A 122 2.71 2.60 -11.84
N GLY A 123 2.73 3.88 -11.46
CA GLY A 123 3.98 4.67 -11.42
C GLY A 123 4.56 4.98 -12.79
N LEU A 124 3.82 4.75 -13.87
CA LEU A 124 4.22 5.06 -15.23
C LEU A 124 3.99 6.54 -15.54
N PRO A 125 4.67 7.12 -16.57
CA PRO A 125 4.54 8.54 -16.88
C PRO A 125 3.10 8.99 -17.10
N SER A 126 2.77 10.18 -16.61
CA SER A 126 1.54 10.89 -16.97
C SER A 126 1.74 11.67 -18.27
N VAL A 127 0.66 11.99 -18.96
CA VAL A 127 0.69 12.98 -20.05
C VAL A 127 0.89 14.35 -19.41
N ASN A 128 1.87 15.10 -19.88
CA ASN A 128 2.09 16.51 -19.50
C ASN A 128 1.02 17.39 -20.15
#